data_6c17482a52dfe5354cfc193d77ebdbd1
#
_entry.id   6c17482a52dfe5354cfc193d77ebdbd1
#
_cell.length_a   1.000
_cell.length_b   1.000
_cell.length_c   1.000
_cell.angle_alpha   90.00
_cell.angle_beta   90.00
_cell.angle_gamma   90.00
#
_symmetry.space_group_name_H-M   'P 1'
#
loop_
_entity.id
_entity.type
_entity.pdbx_description
1 polymer ?
#
loop_
_entity_poly.entity_id
_entity_poly.type
_entity_poly.pdbx_seq_one_letter_code
_entity_poly.pdbx_strand_id
1 'polypeptide(L)'
;MLIILTAVLVIVSVWILCMKKSKESIYLFGLCFSLMLEICGVMIFIAKKGGISEEVMHFFYFSRGIQNRIRFFLITLDQMGFLVALGRTLFPLFLIQMAMSYSMIGFVRKSTWLPKLVAVPPVVTLVLYYPAVYRSMTVDHPSVYKGLGNITLFWITLYLIAAVLLLLKEFTEITMKFCRRQFSMIMICLISLLGIYCLYYRQDPGQIYHFYEYGLAAAGGVGYLQIKPSLLSYITLVATSIICCILGFYSFFRYAQGNYEASREDVVMERKFDTAKVGVSMFAHGMKNQLLSCRVIYKRIGQLYEKQEVDAAQVKEYVDALEQINSTMLVRMEELYRSVKTSAIYLMPVRMEEIAQDTLMRFHQKYPDVRIRVEGDMDLTVLADKTHLCGALNNLLINAQEAVLSAERGDAGEVALLCHNERLYTVIEVRDNGTGMSRGSMKKVFEPFYSSKNSNSNWGMGLYYVREIAKSHLGSVRVESKEGEGSSFFILLPKY
;
A
#
# COMPACT_ATOMS: atom_id res chain seq x y z
N MET A 1 6.39 -9.71 31.00
CA MET A 1 5.67 -9.52 29.73
C MET A 1 6.02 -8.21 29.06
N LEU A 2 5.95 -7.07 29.74
CA LEU A 2 6.27 -5.73 29.17
C LEU A 2 7.72 -5.62 28.65
N ILE A 3 8.70 -6.26 29.28
CA ILE A 3 10.09 -6.31 28.77
C ILE A 3 10.15 -7.00 27.40
N ILE A 4 9.39 -8.08 27.23
CA ILE A 4 9.33 -8.78 25.93
C ILE A 4 8.70 -7.85 24.89
N LEU A 5 7.64 -7.14 25.25
CA LEU A 5 7.01 -6.16 24.37
C LEU A 5 7.98 -5.06 23.95
N THR A 6 8.75 -4.48 24.91
CA THR A 6 9.75 -3.46 24.56
C THR A 6 10.84 -4.00 23.66
N ALA A 7 11.33 -5.22 23.90
CA ALA A 7 12.31 -5.87 23.02
C ALA A 7 11.74 -6.09 21.60
N VAL A 8 10.50 -6.56 21.48
CA VAL A 8 9.82 -6.74 20.20
C VAL A 8 9.65 -5.40 19.48
N LEU A 9 9.24 -4.33 20.18
CA LEU A 9 9.13 -2.99 19.61
C LEU A 9 10.46 -2.47 19.04
N VAL A 10 11.58 -2.75 19.74
CA VAL A 10 12.93 -2.39 19.25
C VAL A 10 13.27 -3.16 17.98
N ILE A 11 13.09 -4.48 17.99
CA ILE A 11 13.39 -5.33 16.83
C ILE A 11 12.54 -4.89 15.63
N VAL A 12 11.25 -4.70 15.82
CA VAL A 12 10.31 -4.26 14.76
C VAL A 12 10.69 -2.87 14.24
N SER A 13 11.04 -1.92 15.11
CA SER A 13 11.40 -0.57 14.69
C SER A 13 12.70 -0.54 13.88
N VAL A 14 13.71 -1.30 14.27
CA VAL A 14 14.96 -1.45 13.50
C VAL A 14 14.69 -2.12 12.16
N TRP A 15 13.89 -3.17 12.14
CA TRP A 15 13.53 -3.88 10.90
C TRP A 15 12.78 -2.98 9.91
N ILE A 16 11.84 -2.15 10.38
CA ILE A 16 11.11 -1.16 9.55
C ILE A 16 12.09 -0.19 8.87
N LEU A 17 13.08 0.32 9.59
CA LEU A 17 14.08 1.22 9.03
C LEU A 17 14.96 0.55 7.95
N CYS A 18 15.26 -0.74 8.13
CA CYS A 18 16.08 -1.51 7.17
C CYS A 18 15.32 -1.83 5.87
N MET A 19 14.00 -2.06 5.96
CA MET A 19 13.21 -2.55 4.82
C MET A 19 12.86 -1.47 3.79
N LYS A 20 12.53 -0.24 4.21
CA LYS A 20 12.08 0.82 3.27
C LYS A 20 12.32 2.21 3.82
N LYS A 21 13.11 3.02 3.11
CA LYS A 21 13.33 4.45 3.44
C LYS A 21 12.18 5.32 2.92
N SER A 22 10.99 5.19 3.48
CA SER A 22 9.84 6.06 3.18
C SER A 22 9.51 6.95 4.37
N LYS A 23 8.81 8.07 4.15
CA LYS A 23 8.34 8.96 5.26
C LYS A 23 7.47 8.19 6.26
N GLU A 24 6.64 7.29 5.77
CA GLU A 24 5.75 6.45 6.59
C GLU A 24 6.55 5.49 7.49
N SER A 25 7.63 4.92 6.98
CA SER A 25 8.52 4.06 7.78
C SER A 25 9.19 4.83 8.90
N ILE A 26 9.57 6.10 8.66
CA ILE A 26 10.14 6.97 9.70
C ILE A 26 9.10 7.28 10.78
N TYR A 27 7.85 7.59 10.40
CA TYR A 27 6.79 7.85 11.38
C TYR A 27 6.42 6.61 12.18
N LEU A 28 6.35 5.44 11.55
CA LEU A 28 6.08 4.18 12.24
C LEU A 28 7.22 3.80 13.19
N PHE A 29 8.47 4.00 12.78
CA PHE A 29 9.62 3.89 13.68
C PHE A 29 9.49 4.83 14.88
N GLY A 30 9.15 6.11 14.63
CA GLY A 30 8.94 7.11 15.67
C GLY A 30 7.85 6.70 16.67
N LEU A 31 6.74 6.11 16.20
CA LEU A 31 5.69 5.56 17.05
C LEU A 31 6.19 4.43 17.95
N CYS A 32 6.85 3.44 17.39
CA CYS A 32 7.39 2.32 18.15
C CYS A 32 8.45 2.79 19.16
N PHE A 33 9.33 3.68 18.74
CA PHE A 33 10.42 4.19 19.56
C PHE A 33 9.89 5.07 20.72
N SER A 34 8.94 5.96 20.47
CA SER A 34 8.34 6.80 21.51
C SER A 34 7.57 5.96 22.55
N LEU A 35 6.81 4.96 22.10
CA LEU A 35 6.11 4.04 22.97
C LEU A 35 7.08 3.21 23.83
N MET A 36 8.19 2.76 23.25
CA MET A 36 9.26 2.08 23.98
C MET A 36 9.86 2.98 25.07
N LEU A 37 10.16 4.25 24.77
CA LEU A 37 10.70 5.19 25.76
C LEU A 37 9.74 5.39 26.94
N GLU A 38 8.45 5.55 26.66
CA GLU A 38 7.43 5.73 27.69
C GLU A 38 7.33 4.49 28.60
N ILE A 39 7.19 3.30 28.01
CA ILE A 39 7.09 2.04 28.76
C ILE A 39 8.37 1.80 29.57
N CYS A 40 9.55 2.00 28.99
CA CYS A 40 10.83 1.85 29.70
C CYS A 40 10.93 2.80 30.91
N GLY A 41 10.58 4.06 30.73
CA GLY A 41 10.56 5.06 31.82
C GLY A 41 9.64 4.64 32.96
N VAL A 42 8.42 4.23 32.63
CA VAL A 42 7.44 3.73 33.61
C VAL A 42 7.95 2.46 34.32
N MET A 43 8.51 1.50 33.60
CA MET A 43 9.05 0.28 34.19
C MET A 43 10.20 0.56 35.16
N ILE A 44 11.14 1.44 34.79
CA ILE A 44 12.26 1.78 35.66
C ILE A 44 11.74 2.51 36.94
N PHE A 45 10.77 3.39 36.77
CA PHE A 45 10.15 4.07 37.89
C PHE A 45 9.49 3.10 38.88
N ILE A 46 8.68 2.17 38.36
CA ILE A 46 8.00 1.14 39.16
C ILE A 46 9.02 0.21 39.86
N ALA A 47 10.12 -0.17 39.18
CA ALA A 47 11.17 -1.01 39.76
C ALA A 47 11.84 -0.32 40.96
N LYS A 48 12.13 0.99 40.85
CA LYS A 48 12.78 1.78 41.91
C LYS A 48 11.85 2.08 43.06
N LYS A 49 10.58 2.37 42.80
CA LYS A 49 9.58 2.65 43.81
C LYS A 49 9.33 1.44 44.73
N GLY A 50 9.32 0.24 44.21
CA GLY A 50 9.04 -0.99 44.97
C GLY A 50 7.56 -1.10 45.39
N GLY A 51 7.26 -2.03 46.29
CA GLY A 51 5.91 -2.22 46.83
C GLY A 51 4.90 -2.90 45.93
N ILE A 52 5.37 -3.62 44.90
CA ILE A 52 4.54 -4.28 43.92
C ILE A 52 4.23 -5.71 44.36
N SER A 53 2.98 -6.20 44.13
CA SER A 53 2.62 -7.61 44.34
C SER A 53 3.39 -8.53 43.38
N GLU A 54 3.56 -9.80 43.75
CA GLU A 54 4.28 -10.77 42.88
C GLU A 54 3.65 -10.90 41.49
N GLU A 55 2.35 -10.90 41.40
CA GLU A 55 1.60 -11.00 40.13
C GLU A 55 1.91 -9.83 39.19
N VAL A 56 1.86 -8.60 39.71
CA VAL A 56 2.18 -7.39 38.97
C VAL A 56 3.67 -7.37 38.60
N MET A 57 4.55 -7.87 39.46
CA MET A 57 5.98 -7.99 39.20
C MET A 57 6.25 -8.91 38.00
N HIS A 58 5.61 -10.08 37.93
CA HIS A 58 5.76 -11.01 36.80
C HIS A 58 5.26 -10.40 35.47
N PHE A 59 4.19 -9.63 35.50
CA PHE A 59 3.72 -8.91 34.31
C PHE A 59 4.74 -7.90 33.79
N PHE A 60 5.32 -7.08 34.67
CA PHE A 60 6.27 -6.04 34.25
C PHE A 60 7.64 -6.61 33.92
N TYR A 61 8.23 -7.46 34.77
CA TYR A 61 9.68 -7.80 34.75
C TYR A 61 9.99 -9.24 34.43
N PHE A 62 9.02 -10.13 34.33
CA PHE A 62 9.22 -11.56 34.11
C PHE A 62 9.87 -12.29 35.30
N SER A 63 10.86 -11.71 35.98
CA SER A 63 11.51 -12.29 37.14
C SER A 63 12.01 -11.24 38.13
N ARG A 64 12.14 -11.62 39.42
CA ARG A 64 12.73 -10.76 40.45
C ARG A 64 14.19 -10.38 40.14
N GLY A 65 14.95 -11.24 39.49
CA GLY A 65 16.33 -10.97 39.11
C GLY A 65 16.45 -9.80 38.14
N ILE A 66 15.55 -9.73 37.13
CA ILE A 66 15.49 -8.63 36.15
C ILE A 66 15.04 -7.35 36.85
N GLN A 67 14.00 -7.42 37.70
CA GLN A 67 13.54 -6.26 38.48
C GLN A 67 14.67 -5.65 39.32
N ASN A 68 15.46 -6.49 40.04
CA ASN A 68 16.58 -6.01 40.85
C ASN A 68 17.67 -5.37 39.98
N ARG A 69 18.02 -5.92 38.82
CA ARG A 69 18.99 -5.29 37.90
C ARG A 69 18.49 -3.92 37.44
N ILE A 70 17.21 -3.77 37.10
CA ILE A 70 16.62 -2.48 36.69
C ILE A 70 16.55 -1.51 37.90
N ARG A 71 16.25 -2.01 39.09
CA ARG A 71 16.21 -1.19 40.31
C ARG A 71 17.57 -0.55 40.64
N PHE A 72 18.66 -1.28 40.46
CA PHE A 72 20.02 -0.79 40.67
C PHE A 72 20.64 -0.08 39.48
N PHE A 73 19.89 0.11 38.40
CA PHE A 73 20.38 0.83 37.22
C PHE A 73 20.61 2.31 37.62
N LEU A 74 21.79 2.85 37.23
CA LEU A 74 22.23 4.19 37.55
C LEU A 74 21.49 5.23 36.69
N ILE A 75 20.29 5.60 37.07
CA ILE A 75 19.48 6.62 36.43
C ILE A 75 18.79 7.47 37.49
N THR A 76 18.80 8.79 37.35
CA THR A 76 18.16 9.75 38.27
C THR A 76 16.65 9.81 38.01
N LEU A 77 15.89 10.34 39.00
CA LEU A 77 14.44 10.61 38.84
C LEU A 77 14.18 11.58 37.69
N ASP A 78 15.05 12.57 37.52
CA ASP A 78 14.94 13.57 36.47
C ASP A 78 15.09 12.96 35.09
N GLN A 79 16.08 12.08 34.91
CA GLN A 79 16.27 11.36 33.65
C GLN A 79 15.08 10.42 33.34
N MET A 80 14.54 9.75 34.36
CA MET A 80 13.36 8.90 34.17
C MET A 80 12.11 9.71 33.82
N GLY A 81 11.86 10.80 34.49
CA GLY A 81 10.76 11.69 34.20
C GLY A 81 10.84 12.27 32.81
N PHE A 82 12.04 12.68 32.38
CA PHE A 82 12.25 13.17 31.03
C PHE A 82 12.10 12.06 29.94
N LEU A 83 12.50 10.85 30.27
CA LEU A 83 12.30 9.70 29.36
C LEU A 83 10.80 9.44 29.12
N VAL A 84 9.98 9.51 30.19
CA VAL A 84 8.52 9.40 30.09
C VAL A 84 7.94 10.58 29.31
N ALA A 85 8.43 11.81 29.55
CA ALA A 85 8.00 13.00 28.83
C ALA A 85 8.25 12.89 27.33
N LEU A 86 9.43 12.38 26.93
CA LEU A 86 9.78 12.13 25.54
C LEU A 86 8.79 11.13 24.88
N GLY A 87 8.60 9.97 25.50
CA GLY A 87 7.68 8.95 24.98
C GLY A 87 6.26 9.48 24.83
N ARG A 88 5.75 10.09 25.91
CA ARG A 88 4.38 10.63 26.00
C ARG A 88 4.09 11.72 24.98
N THR A 89 5.06 12.57 24.65
CA THR A 89 4.84 13.72 23.73
C THR A 89 5.13 13.38 22.27
N LEU A 90 6.10 12.52 22.00
CA LEU A 90 6.48 12.16 20.62
C LEU A 90 5.48 11.19 19.97
N PHE A 91 4.85 10.31 20.74
CA PHE A 91 3.89 9.35 20.18
C PHE A 91 2.71 10.04 19.48
N PRO A 92 1.96 10.96 20.09
CA PRO A 92 0.87 11.68 19.42
C PRO A 92 1.35 12.47 18.19
N LEU A 93 2.57 13.05 18.25
CA LEU A 93 3.16 13.77 17.13
C LEU A 93 3.35 12.84 15.92
N PHE A 94 3.99 11.70 16.11
CA PHE A 94 4.21 10.76 15.01
C PHE A 94 2.90 10.15 14.50
N LEU A 95 1.92 9.91 15.39
CA LEU A 95 0.62 9.38 15.01
C LEU A 95 -0.14 10.36 14.11
N ILE A 96 -0.22 11.64 14.49
CA ILE A 96 -0.92 12.64 13.68
C ILE A 96 -0.19 12.92 12.36
N GLN A 97 1.15 12.96 12.35
CA GLN A 97 1.94 13.12 11.14
C GLN A 97 1.74 11.93 10.19
N MET A 98 1.67 10.72 10.72
CA MET A 98 1.36 9.54 9.93
C MET A 98 -0.06 9.59 9.37
N ALA A 99 -1.07 9.97 10.17
CA ALA A 99 -2.44 10.16 9.71
C ALA A 99 -2.53 11.23 8.61
N MET A 100 -1.81 12.34 8.75
CA MET A 100 -1.73 13.39 7.74
C MET A 100 -1.05 12.92 6.45
N SER A 101 -0.02 12.08 6.53
CA SER A 101 0.65 11.52 5.34
C SER A 101 -0.25 10.60 4.52
N TYR A 102 -1.24 10.01 5.16
CA TYR A 102 -2.26 9.18 4.52
C TYR A 102 -3.48 9.97 4.02
N SER A 103 -3.68 11.19 4.51
CA SER A 103 -4.88 11.96 4.21
C SER A 103 -4.91 12.52 2.79
N MET A 104 -6.06 12.36 2.12
CA MET A 104 -6.35 12.90 0.79
C MET A 104 -7.07 14.25 0.84
N ILE A 105 -7.37 14.76 2.04
CA ILE A 105 -8.00 16.08 2.20
C ILE A 105 -7.09 17.12 1.56
N GLY A 106 -7.62 17.86 0.56
CA GLY A 106 -6.86 18.82 -0.24
C GLY A 106 -6.12 19.88 0.58
N PHE A 107 -6.74 20.36 1.67
CA PHE A 107 -6.11 21.30 2.61
C PHE A 107 -4.90 20.68 3.32
N VAL A 108 -5.03 19.46 3.84
CA VAL A 108 -3.94 18.75 4.56
C VAL A 108 -2.78 18.45 3.61
N ARG A 109 -3.11 17.99 2.40
CA ARG A 109 -2.12 17.60 1.38
C ARG A 109 -1.33 18.80 0.83
N LYS A 110 -2.02 19.92 0.52
CA LYS A 110 -1.39 21.12 -0.08
C LYS A 110 -0.62 21.97 0.92
N SER A 111 -0.88 21.83 2.23
CA SER A 111 -0.26 22.66 3.27
C SER A 111 1.11 22.14 3.68
N THR A 112 2.17 22.83 3.26
CA THR A 112 3.56 22.52 3.68
C THR A 112 3.87 23.01 5.11
N TRP A 113 3.08 23.94 5.65
CA TRP A 113 3.25 24.51 6.98
C TRP A 113 2.55 23.73 8.09
N LEU A 114 1.45 23.00 7.77
CA LEU A 114 0.63 22.30 8.75
C LEU A 114 1.42 21.23 9.55
N PRO A 115 2.26 20.37 8.96
CA PRO A 115 3.09 19.43 9.71
C PRO A 115 4.06 20.12 10.67
N LYS A 116 4.54 21.32 10.33
CA LYS A 116 5.43 22.12 11.17
C LYS A 116 4.67 22.72 12.35
N LEU A 117 3.48 23.26 12.10
CA LEU A 117 2.62 23.80 13.16
C LEU A 117 2.23 22.74 14.18
N VAL A 118 1.86 21.54 13.71
CA VAL A 118 1.52 20.40 14.56
C VAL A 118 2.70 19.93 15.42
N ALA A 119 3.93 20.22 15.05
CA ALA A 119 5.10 19.92 15.86
C ALA A 119 5.34 20.89 17.02
N VAL A 120 4.72 22.09 17.02
CA VAL A 120 4.96 23.14 18.03
C VAL A 120 4.52 22.71 19.44
N PRO A 121 3.29 22.24 19.71
CA PRO A 121 2.87 21.83 21.05
C PRO A 121 3.75 20.74 21.68
N PRO A 122 4.12 19.65 20.99
CA PRO A 122 5.07 18.66 21.53
C PRO A 122 6.43 19.25 21.88
N VAL A 123 7.01 20.08 21.01
CA VAL A 123 8.32 20.71 21.26
C VAL A 123 8.26 21.63 22.46
N VAL A 124 7.27 22.51 22.53
CA VAL A 124 7.06 23.39 23.69
C VAL A 124 6.89 22.58 24.98
N THR A 125 6.07 21.53 24.94
CA THR A 125 5.87 20.64 26.09
C THR A 125 7.18 19.99 26.53
N LEU A 126 8.01 19.51 25.60
CA LEU A 126 9.31 18.90 25.94
C LEU A 126 10.27 19.91 26.60
N VAL A 127 10.27 21.18 26.17
CA VAL A 127 11.06 22.24 26.79
C VAL A 127 10.55 22.53 28.22
N LEU A 128 9.23 22.60 28.42
CA LEU A 128 8.62 22.83 29.74
C LEU A 128 8.83 21.65 30.68
N TYR A 129 8.84 20.41 30.19
CA TYR A 129 9.13 19.21 31.01
C TYR A 129 10.63 18.91 31.12
N TYR A 130 11.52 19.74 30.56
CA TYR A 130 12.94 19.61 30.85
C TYR A 130 13.19 19.80 32.36
N PRO A 131 13.90 18.89 33.07
CA PRO A 131 13.92 18.83 34.53
C PRO A 131 14.24 20.15 35.22
N ALA A 132 15.26 20.88 34.74
CA ALA A 132 15.66 22.17 35.31
C ALA A 132 14.55 23.25 35.16
N VAL A 133 13.95 23.34 33.97
CA VAL A 133 12.87 24.28 33.65
C VAL A 133 11.62 23.92 34.44
N TYR A 134 11.23 22.64 34.43
CA TYR A 134 10.06 22.15 35.11
C TYR A 134 10.09 22.46 36.61
N ARG A 135 11.21 22.14 37.28
CA ARG A 135 11.38 22.40 38.71
C ARG A 135 11.34 23.89 39.05
N SER A 136 12.02 24.74 38.29
CA SER A 136 12.00 26.19 38.51
C SER A 136 10.59 26.81 38.44
N MET A 137 9.69 26.19 37.66
CA MET A 137 8.31 26.68 37.49
C MET A 137 7.32 26.11 38.50
N THR A 138 7.56 24.91 39.02
CA THR A 138 6.54 24.14 39.75
C THR A 138 6.79 24.03 41.26
N VAL A 139 8.02 24.23 41.77
CA VAL A 139 8.38 24.06 43.17
C VAL A 139 7.54 24.99 44.05
N ASP A 140 7.46 26.29 43.67
CA ASP A 140 6.73 27.28 44.49
C ASP A 140 5.27 27.49 44.04
N HIS A 141 4.84 26.82 42.95
CA HIS A 141 3.54 27.07 42.35
C HIS A 141 2.77 25.76 41.98
N PRO A 142 2.06 25.15 42.96
CA PRO A 142 1.28 23.93 42.73
C PRO A 142 0.18 24.07 41.66
N SER A 143 -0.34 25.26 41.46
CA SER A 143 -1.32 25.59 40.42
C SER A 143 -0.74 25.43 38.99
N VAL A 144 0.53 25.82 38.80
CA VAL A 144 1.25 25.67 37.51
C VAL A 144 1.45 24.21 37.20
N TYR A 145 1.83 23.38 38.16
CA TYR A 145 1.93 21.94 38.06
C TYR A 145 0.64 21.29 37.48
N LYS A 146 -0.50 21.58 38.15
CA LYS A 146 -1.81 21.04 37.73
C LYS A 146 -2.22 21.57 36.35
N GLY A 147 -2.00 22.88 36.12
CA GLY A 147 -2.30 23.52 34.83
C GLY A 147 -1.54 22.92 33.68
N LEU A 148 -0.22 22.74 33.85
CA LEU A 148 0.63 22.14 32.79
C LEU A 148 0.24 20.69 32.47
N GLY A 149 -0.04 19.88 33.49
CA GLY A 149 -0.51 18.50 33.31
C GLY A 149 -1.82 18.43 32.53
N ASN A 150 -2.79 19.28 32.87
CA ASN A 150 -4.10 19.33 32.20
C ASN A 150 -3.99 19.82 30.74
N ILE A 151 -3.21 20.87 30.49
CA ILE A 151 -2.98 21.39 29.12
C ILE A 151 -2.30 20.31 28.25
N THR A 152 -1.30 19.66 28.82
CA THR A 152 -0.60 18.56 28.11
C THR A 152 -1.54 17.42 27.78
N LEU A 153 -2.35 16.99 28.73
CA LEU A 153 -3.32 15.91 28.51
C LEU A 153 -4.38 16.33 27.49
N PHE A 154 -4.81 17.58 27.47
CA PHE A 154 -5.80 18.10 26.53
C PHE A 154 -5.30 18.04 25.07
N TRP A 155 -4.12 18.61 24.77
CA TRP A 155 -3.62 18.60 23.41
C TRP A 155 -3.24 17.18 22.93
N ILE A 156 -2.69 16.32 23.82
CA ILE A 156 -2.44 14.90 23.50
C ILE A 156 -3.74 14.22 23.07
N THR A 157 -4.79 14.34 23.89
CA THR A 157 -6.09 13.73 23.59
C THR A 157 -6.68 14.25 22.27
N LEU A 158 -6.55 15.55 22.03
CA LEU A 158 -6.99 16.16 20.77
C LEU A 158 -6.26 15.57 19.57
N TYR A 159 -4.93 15.37 19.67
CA TYR A 159 -4.14 14.77 18.58
C TYR A 159 -4.51 13.31 18.33
N LEU A 160 -4.73 12.53 19.37
CA LEU A 160 -5.17 11.15 19.23
C LEU A 160 -6.52 11.06 18.52
N ILE A 161 -7.49 11.88 18.95
CA ILE A 161 -8.82 11.93 18.32
C ILE A 161 -8.71 12.39 16.86
N ALA A 162 -7.98 13.47 16.59
CA ALA A 162 -7.81 13.98 15.23
C ALA A 162 -7.14 12.95 14.30
N ALA A 163 -6.12 12.24 14.79
CA ALA A 163 -5.46 11.19 14.01
C ALA A 163 -6.41 10.03 13.67
N VAL A 164 -7.19 9.57 14.65
CA VAL A 164 -8.17 8.50 14.44
C VAL A 164 -9.25 8.93 13.44
N LEU A 165 -9.78 10.15 13.58
CA LEU A 165 -10.80 10.68 12.67
C LEU A 165 -10.28 10.81 11.23
N LEU A 166 -9.03 11.29 11.04
CA LEU A 166 -8.40 11.36 9.74
C LEU A 166 -8.26 9.97 9.11
N LEU A 167 -7.78 8.98 9.87
CA LEU A 167 -7.63 7.60 9.39
C LEU A 167 -8.97 6.94 9.07
N LEU A 168 -10.00 7.16 9.89
CA LEU A 168 -11.34 6.64 9.65
C LEU A 168 -11.96 7.24 8.38
N LYS A 169 -11.84 8.55 8.20
CA LYS A 169 -12.31 9.22 6.99
C LYS A 169 -11.63 8.62 5.75
N GLU A 170 -10.31 8.47 5.78
CA GLU A 170 -9.56 7.88 4.69
C GLU A 170 -10.01 6.45 4.38
N PHE A 171 -10.26 5.64 5.41
CA PHE A 171 -10.75 4.27 5.26
C PHE A 171 -12.13 4.20 4.58
N THR A 172 -13.02 5.14 4.86
CA THR A 172 -14.37 5.17 4.27
C THR A 172 -14.35 5.62 2.81
N GLU A 173 -13.39 6.44 2.42
CA GLU A 173 -13.25 6.98 1.05
C GLU A 173 -12.58 5.98 0.08
N ILE A 174 -11.90 4.93 0.58
CA ILE A 174 -11.28 3.91 -0.28
C ILE A 174 -12.36 3.02 -0.91
N THR A 175 -12.49 3.03 -2.23
CA THR A 175 -13.48 2.26 -2.98
C THR A 175 -12.98 0.88 -3.38
N MET A 176 -11.69 0.75 -3.74
CA MET A 176 -11.10 -0.51 -4.16
C MET A 176 -10.90 -1.50 -3.02
N LYS A 177 -11.45 -2.71 -3.14
CA LYS A 177 -11.36 -3.77 -2.12
C LYS A 177 -9.92 -4.12 -1.74
N PHE A 178 -9.01 -4.17 -2.71
CA PHE A 178 -7.60 -4.47 -2.47
C PHE A 178 -6.92 -3.39 -1.62
N CYS A 179 -7.03 -2.11 -2.02
CA CYS A 179 -6.48 -0.98 -1.28
C CYS A 179 -7.09 -0.87 0.12
N ARG A 180 -8.40 -1.08 0.24
CA ARG A 180 -9.13 -1.09 1.52
C ARG A 180 -8.62 -2.17 2.46
N ARG A 181 -8.37 -3.39 1.95
CA ARG A 181 -7.80 -4.48 2.75
C ARG A 181 -6.39 -4.16 3.22
N GLN A 182 -5.55 -3.61 2.36
CA GLN A 182 -4.17 -3.25 2.70
C GLN A 182 -4.14 -2.12 3.75
N PHE A 183 -5.00 -1.11 3.59
CA PHE A 183 -5.12 -0.01 4.55
C PHE A 183 -5.72 -0.46 5.89
N SER A 184 -6.67 -1.41 5.89
CA SER A 184 -7.21 -1.96 7.14
C SER A 184 -6.14 -2.61 8.00
N MET A 185 -5.14 -3.29 7.40
CA MET A 185 -4.02 -3.86 8.15
C MET A 185 -3.16 -2.78 8.82
N ILE A 186 -2.89 -1.67 8.11
CA ILE A 186 -2.18 -0.52 8.71
C ILE A 186 -2.99 0.07 9.86
N MET A 187 -4.30 0.27 9.66
CA MET A 187 -5.18 0.81 10.70
C MET A 187 -5.19 -0.06 11.97
N ILE A 188 -5.34 -1.38 11.82
CA ILE A 188 -5.32 -2.30 12.96
C ILE A 188 -3.99 -2.20 13.72
N CYS A 189 -2.86 -2.12 13.00
CA CYS A 189 -1.54 -1.94 13.60
C CYS A 189 -1.47 -0.62 14.40
N LEU A 190 -1.91 0.50 13.82
CA LEU A 190 -1.89 1.81 14.48
C LEU A 190 -2.84 1.87 15.68
N ILE A 191 -4.04 1.32 15.56
CA ILE A 191 -5.01 1.25 16.67
C ILE A 191 -4.47 0.38 17.81
N SER A 192 -3.75 -0.71 17.49
CA SER A 192 -3.09 -1.56 18.49
C SER A 192 -2.00 -0.80 19.26
N LEU A 193 -1.13 -0.07 18.56
CA LEU A 193 -0.11 0.78 19.21
C LEU A 193 -0.76 1.89 20.06
N LEU A 194 -1.81 2.53 19.53
CA LEU A 194 -2.60 3.52 20.26
C LEU A 194 -3.25 2.91 21.51
N GLY A 195 -3.78 1.69 21.41
CA GLY A 195 -4.36 0.98 22.55
C GLY A 195 -3.35 0.78 23.70
N ILE A 196 -2.11 0.37 23.37
CA ILE A 196 -1.05 0.24 24.36
C ILE A 196 -0.67 1.62 24.94
N TYR A 197 -0.53 2.65 24.10
CA TYR A 197 -0.22 4.00 24.54
C TYR A 197 -1.29 4.54 25.50
N CYS A 198 -2.57 4.30 25.24
CA CYS A 198 -3.68 4.75 26.09
C CYS A 198 -3.67 4.15 27.50
N LEU A 199 -2.92 3.08 27.74
CA LEU A 199 -2.75 2.52 29.09
C LEU A 199 -1.79 3.36 29.93
N TYR A 200 -0.85 4.10 29.31
CA TYR A 200 0.25 4.78 30.01
C TYR A 200 0.23 6.31 29.87
N TYR A 201 -0.39 6.89 28.82
CA TYR A 201 -0.33 8.34 28.50
C TYR A 201 -0.81 9.29 29.59
N ARG A 202 -1.64 8.77 30.53
CA ARG A 202 -2.12 9.55 31.70
C ARG A 202 -1.06 9.75 32.75
N GLN A 203 0.08 9.06 32.66
CA GLN A 203 1.17 9.25 33.60
C GLN A 203 1.88 10.56 33.33
N ASP A 204 1.78 11.49 34.30
CA ASP A 204 2.46 12.77 34.20
C ASP A 204 3.92 12.62 34.64
N PRO A 205 4.90 13.01 33.81
CA PRO A 205 6.31 13.06 34.21
C PRO A 205 6.57 13.88 35.49
N GLY A 206 5.77 14.90 35.73
CA GLY A 206 5.84 15.73 36.95
C GLY A 206 5.67 14.94 38.26
N GLN A 207 4.91 13.85 38.21
CA GLN A 207 4.76 12.98 39.39
C GLN A 207 6.07 12.24 39.73
N ILE A 208 6.93 12.02 38.75
CA ILE A 208 8.25 11.41 38.93
C ILE A 208 9.21 12.47 39.53
N TYR A 209 9.18 13.71 39.02
CA TYR A 209 10.05 14.79 39.46
C TYR A 209 9.82 15.16 40.94
N HIS A 210 8.55 15.20 41.38
CA HIS A 210 8.15 15.55 42.74
C HIS A 210 7.95 14.35 43.68
N PHE A 211 8.47 13.20 43.31
CA PHE A 211 8.23 11.96 44.08
C PHE A 211 8.58 12.06 45.59
N TYR A 212 9.64 12.77 45.92
CA TYR A 212 10.06 12.95 47.33
C TYR A 212 9.47 14.21 48.00
N GLU A 213 9.02 15.20 47.22
CA GLU A 213 8.57 16.48 47.74
C GLU A 213 7.10 16.47 48.19
N TYR A 214 6.27 15.83 47.42
CA TYR A 214 4.85 15.77 47.69
C TYR A 214 4.41 14.37 48.10
N GLY A 215 4.79 13.79 49.10
CA GLY A 215 4.37 12.44 49.53
C GLY A 215 3.12 11.90 48.82
N LEU A 216 2.93 10.63 48.77
CA LEU A 216 1.89 9.92 47.99
C LEU A 216 0.43 10.45 48.19
N ALA A 217 0.17 11.20 49.29
CA ALA A 217 -1.15 11.69 49.64
C ALA A 217 -1.50 13.08 49.07
N ALA A 218 -0.52 13.93 48.80
CA ALA A 218 -0.77 15.31 48.32
C ALA A 218 -0.93 15.43 46.81
N ALA A 219 -0.49 14.47 46.03
CA ALA A 219 -0.68 14.43 44.58
C ALA A 219 -2.08 13.91 44.21
N GLY A 220 -3.10 14.39 44.91
CA GLY A 220 -4.49 14.10 44.63
C GLY A 220 -4.90 14.57 43.26
N GLY A 221 -4.78 13.75 42.30
CA GLY A 221 -5.35 13.98 41.02
C GLY A 221 -4.60 13.32 39.90
N VAL A 222 -5.03 12.91 38.98
CA VAL A 222 -4.68 12.51 37.60
C VAL A 222 -3.61 11.42 37.53
N GLY A 223 -4.06 10.18 37.62
CA GLY A 223 -3.43 9.14 36.87
C GLY A 223 -2.17 8.47 37.40
N TYR A 224 -2.09 8.21 38.73
CA TYR A 224 -1.11 7.26 39.23
C TYR A 224 -1.40 5.86 38.71
N LEU A 225 -0.39 5.14 38.21
CA LEU A 225 -0.39 3.69 38.29
C LEU A 225 -0.59 3.33 39.77
N GLN A 226 -1.80 2.93 40.11
CA GLN A 226 -2.05 2.45 41.48
C GLN A 226 -1.13 1.27 41.71
N ILE A 227 -0.29 1.34 42.75
CA ILE A 227 0.67 0.29 43.08
C ILE A 227 -0.05 -1.01 43.42
N LYS A 228 -1.29 -0.90 43.85
CA LYS A 228 -2.22 -2.02 44.07
C LYS A 228 -3.46 -1.79 43.23
N PRO A 229 -3.40 -2.12 41.88
CA PRO A 229 -4.59 -2.08 41.09
C PRO A 229 -5.61 -3.07 41.62
N SER A 230 -6.89 -2.74 41.52
CA SER A 230 -7.94 -3.73 41.79
C SER A 230 -7.73 -4.92 40.84
N LEU A 231 -8.15 -6.11 41.27
CA LEU A 231 -8.02 -7.33 40.41
C LEU A 231 -8.58 -7.10 39.00
N LEU A 232 -9.71 -6.39 38.92
CA LEU A 232 -10.34 -6.06 37.64
C LEU A 232 -9.46 -5.15 36.78
N SER A 233 -8.89 -4.08 37.36
CA SER A 233 -8.01 -3.16 36.60
C SER A 233 -6.70 -3.82 36.18
N TYR A 234 -6.18 -4.77 36.95
CA TYR A 234 -5.03 -5.58 36.57
C TYR A 234 -5.36 -6.51 35.40
N ILE A 235 -6.46 -7.26 35.48
CA ILE A 235 -6.90 -8.15 34.40
C ILE A 235 -7.14 -7.37 33.10
N THR A 236 -7.80 -6.21 33.16
CA THR A 236 -8.05 -5.37 31.98
C THR A 236 -6.75 -4.86 31.37
N LEU A 237 -5.78 -4.41 32.17
CA LEU A 237 -4.47 -3.96 31.70
C LEU A 237 -3.74 -5.11 30.95
N VAL A 238 -3.69 -6.28 31.57
CA VAL A 238 -3.01 -7.47 30.99
C VAL A 238 -3.72 -7.90 29.71
N ALA A 239 -5.03 -8.08 29.74
CA ALA A 239 -5.82 -8.52 28.61
C ALA A 239 -5.70 -7.54 27.41
N THR A 240 -5.85 -6.25 27.66
CA THR A 240 -5.73 -5.22 26.63
C THR A 240 -4.32 -5.23 26.01
N SER A 241 -3.27 -5.32 26.86
CA SER A 241 -1.88 -5.38 26.37
C SER A 241 -1.64 -6.60 25.48
N ILE A 242 -2.14 -7.79 25.89
CA ILE A 242 -2.00 -9.03 25.11
C ILE A 242 -2.75 -8.92 23.77
N ILE A 243 -3.99 -8.49 23.80
CA ILE A 243 -4.83 -8.34 22.59
C ILE A 243 -4.18 -7.36 21.62
N CYS A 244 -3.75 -6.18 22.08
CA CYS A 244 -3.09 -5.19 21.25
C CYS A 244 -1.76 -5.71 20.67
N CYS A 245 -0.96 -6.46 21.43
CA CYS A 245 0.27 -7.06 20.93
C CYS A 245 0.00 -8.09 19.82
N ILE A 246 -0.97 -8.99 20.03
CA ILE A 246 -1.31 -10.03 19.05
C ILE A 246 -1.86 -9.40 17.78
N LEU A 247 -2.80 -8.47 17.90
CA LEU A 247 -3.42 -7.80 16.75
C LEU A 247 -2.40 -6.94 15.98
N GLY A 248 -1.58 -6.16 16.70
CA GLY A 248 -0.55 -5.33 16.09
C GLY A 248 0.49 -6.14 15.35
N PHE A 249 1.01 -7.21 15.97
CA PHE A 249 2.00 -8.10 15.36
C PHE A 249 1.42 -8.87 14.16
N TYR A 250 0.24 -9.46 14.30
CA TYR A 250 -0.44 -10.16 13.21
C TYR A 250 -0.67 -9.23 12.01
N SER A 251 -1.18 -8.03 12.27
CA SER A 251 -1.50 -7.05 11.25
C SER A 251 -0.25 -6.56 10.52
N PHE A 252 0.81 -6.29 11.28
CA PHE A 252 2.11 -5.89 10.74
C PHE A 252 2.74 -6.99 9.89
N PHE A 253 2.74 -8.23 10.38
CA PHE A 253 3.26 -9.37 9.63
C PHE A 253 2.50 -9.62 8.32
N ARG A 254 1.17 -9.54 8.35
CA ARG A 254 0.34 -9.68 7.15
C ARG A 254 0.57 -8.56 6.13
N TYR A 255 0.76 -7.33 6.60
CA TYR A 255 1.12 -6.20 5.73
C TYR A 255 2.49 -6.42 5.08
N ALA A 256 3.48 -6.83 5.85
CA ALA A 256 4.82 -7.12 5.36
C ALA A 256 4.84 -8.30 4.38
N GLN A 257 4.12 -9.38 4.68
CA GLN A 257 3.98 -10.54 3.80
C GLN A 257 3.31 -10.17 2.47
N GLY A 258 2.24 -9.38 2.48
CA GLY A 258 1.56 -8.93 1.25
C GLY A 258 2.48 -8.12 0.33
N ASN A 259 3.34 -7.27 0.88
CA ASN A 259 4.33 -6.53 0.12
C ASN A 259 5.45 -7.45 -0.42
N TYR A 260 5.89 -8.44 0.37
CA TYR A 260 6.91 -9.41 -0.04
C TYR A 260 6.39 -10.34 -1.14
N GLU A 261 5.16 -10.84 -1.03
CA GLU A 261 4.52 -11.68 -2.05
C GLU A 261 4.40 -10.94 -3.38
N ALA A 262 3.97 -9.66 -3.38
CA ALA A 262 3.90 -8.84 -4.57
C ALA A 262 5.28 -8.67 -5.24
N SER A 263 6.33 -8.41 -4.46
CA SER A 263 7.70 -8.31 -4.98
C SER A 263 8.24 -9.65 -5.49
N ARG A 264 7.90 -10.75 -4.80
CA ARG A 264 8.30 -12.10 -5.21
C ARG A 264 7.61 -12.55 -6.50
N GLU A 265 6.32 -12.24 -6.66
CA GLU A 265 5.60 -12.52 -7.90
C GLU A 265 6.25 -11.81 -9.09
N ASP A 266 6.72 -10.58 -8.90
CA ASP A 266 7.43 -9.84 -9.94
C ASP A 266 8.75 -10.50 -10.33
N VAL A 267 9.58 -10.92 -9.36
CA VAL A 267 10.85 -11.63 -9.63
C VAL A 267 10.62 -13.01 -10.27
N VAL A 268 9.60 -13.74 -9.81
CA VAL A 268 9.24 -15.03 -10.40
C VAL A 268 8.77 -14.87 -11.83
N MET A 269 8.00 -13.81 -12.12
CA MET A 269 7.51 -13.53 -13.46
C MET A 269 8.65 -13.13 -14.40
N GLU A 270 9.59 -12.31 -13.91
CA GLU A 270 10.80 -11.93 -14.66
C GLU A 270 11.65 -13.16 -15.00
N ARG A 271 11.84 -14.08 -14.04
CA ARG A 271 12.51 -15.38 -14.29
C ARG A 271 11.73 -16.26 -15.27
N LYS A 272 10.39 -16.28 -15.21
CA LYS A 272 9.56 -17.01 -16.19
C LYS A 272 9.73 -16.45 -17.59
N PHE A 273 9.91 -15.13 -17.74
CA PHE A 273 10.20 -14.50 -19.01
C PHE A 273 11.59 -14.87 -19.53
N ASP A 274 12.62 -14.86 -18.69
CA ASP A 274 13.97 -15.31 -19.04
C ASP A 274 14.01 -16.81 -19.40
N THR A 275 13.17 -17.60 -18.74
CA THR A 275 12.98 -19.02 -19.07
C THR A 275 12.09 -19.22 -20.32
N ALA A 276 11.38 -18.18 -20.74
CA ALA A 276 10.50 -18.19 -21.91
C ALA A 276 11.25 -18.13 -23.27
N LYS A 277 12.50 -18.61 -23.32
CA LYS A 277 13.08 -19.21 -24.54
C LYS A 277 12.11 -20.20 -25.19
N VAL A 278 11.21 -20.80 -24.42
CA VAL A 278 10.07 -21.60 -24.89
C VAL A 278 9.08 -20.76 -25.70
N GLY A 279 8.80 -19.51 -25.30
CA GLY A 279 7.91 -18.63 -26.06
C GLY A 279 8.52 -18.16 -27.38
N VAL A 280 9.82 -17.86 -27.38
CA VAL A 280 10.57 -17.60 -28.64
C VAL A 280 10.56 -18.84 -29.55
N SER A 281 10.62 -20.01 -28.97
CA SER A 281 10.50 -21.28 -29.75
C SER A 281 9.10 -21.45 -30.32
N MET A 282 8.02 -21.17 -29.59
CA MET A 282 6.64 -21.20 -30.09
C MET A 282 6.42 -20.15 -31.19
N PHE A 283 6.96 -18.93 -30.98
CA PHE A 283 6.92 -17.87 -31.98
C PHE A 283 7.63 -18.31 -33.28
N ALA A 284 8.86 -18.81 -33.15
CA ALA A 284 9.62 -19.31 -34.29
C ALA A 284 8.89 -20.48 -35.03
N HIS A 285 8.24 -21.36 -34.25
CA HIS A 285 7.43 -22.44 -34.82
C HIS A 285 6.17 -21.91 -35.51
N GLY A 286 5.47 -20.92 -34.95
CA GLY A 286 4.33 -20.28 -35.61
C GLY A 286 4.70 -19.56 -36.90
N MET A 287 5.80 -18.79 -36.88
CA MET A 287 6.33 -18.16 -38.10
C MET A 287 6.72 -19.20 -39.17
N LYS A 288 7.41 -20.28 -38.76
CA LYS A 288 7.74 -21.38 -39.65
C LYS A 288 6.49 -21.96 -40.34
N ASN A 289 5.40 -22.17 -39.59
CA ASN A 289 4.15 -22.68 -40.13
C ASN A 289 3.52 -21.71 -41.12
N GLN A 290 3.53 -20.40 -40.86
CA GLN A 290 3.03 -19.39 -41.79
C GLN A 290 3.87 -19.31 -43.06
N LEU A 291 5.21 -19.36 -42.94
CA LEU A 291 6.11 -19.42 -44.08
C LEU A 291 5.90 -20.71 -44.93
N LEU A 292 5.61 -21.84 -44.27
CA LEU A 292 5.25 -23.08 -44.97
C LEU A 292 3.93 -22.94 -45.73
N SER A 293 2.93 -22.26 -45.15
CA SER A 293 1.66 -21.97 -45.85
C SER A 293 1.89 -21.09 -47.06
N CYS A 294 2.69 -20.03 -46.95
CA CYS A 294 3.09 -19.23 -48.11
C CYS A 294 3.76 -20.08 -49.19
N ARG A 295 4.68 -20.97 -48.80
CA ARG A 295 5.37 -21.88 -49.75
C ARG A 295 4.41 -22.81 -50.49
N VAL A 296 3.37 -23.31 -49.79
CA VAL A 296 2.32 -24.16 -50.44
C VAL A 296 1.53 -23.36 -51.46
N ILE A 297 1.15 -22.11 -51.14
CA ILE A 297 0.42 -21.22 -52.05
C ILE A 297 1.28 -20.91 -53.29
N TYR A 298 2.56 -20.53 -53.10
CA TYR A 298 3.49 -20.30 -54.20
C TYR A 298 3.63 -21.53 -55.13
N LYS A 299 3.72 -22.73 -54.54
CA LYS A 299 3.79 -23.96 -55.33
C LYS A 299 2.51 -24.21 -56.15
N ARG A 300 1.33 -23.90 -55.57
CA ARG A 300 0.05 -24.00 -56.29
C ARG A 300 -0.04 -23.00 -57.45
N ILE A 301 0.36 -21.76 -57.22
CA ILE A 301 0.42 -20.75 -58.30
C ILE A 301 1.35 -21.23 -59.41
N GLY A 302 2.55 -21.75 -59.09
CA GLY A 302 3.49 -22.30 -60.08
C GLY A 302 2.88 -23.44 -60.89
N GLN A 303 2.14 -24.38 -60.27
CA GLN A 303 1.46 -25.47 -60.93
C GLN A 303 0.36 -25.02 -61.90
N LEU A 304 -0.36 -23.93 -61.59
CA LEU A 304 -1.34 -23.35 -62.52
C LEU A 304 -0.67 -22.78 -63.77
N TYR A 305 0.50 -22.15 -63.63
CA TYR A 305 1.29 -21.65 -64.76
C TYR A 305 1.85 -22.78 -65.64
N GLU A 306 2.36 -23.87 -65.03
CA GLU A 306 2.91 -25.01 -65.76
C GLU A 306 1.84 -25.75 -66.56
N LYS A 307 0.60 -25.82 -66.09
CA LYS A 307 -0.53 -26.47 -66.73
C LYS A 307 -1.24 -25.63 -67.80
N GLN A 308 -0.82 -24.39 -68.00
CA GLN A 308 -1.50 -23.40 -68.86
C GLN A 308 -3.00 -23.17 -68.51
N GLU A 309 -3.45 -23.58 -67.35
CA GLU A 309 -4.82 -23.38 -66.84
C GLU A 309 -4.83 -22.15 -65.90
N VAL A 310 -4.45 -20.97 -66.37
CA VAL A 310 -4.36 -19.76 -65.56
C VAL A 310 -5.74 -19.10 -65.46
N ASP A 311 -6.49 -19.36 -64.41
CA ASP A 311 -7.67 -18.59 -64.04
C ASP A 311 -7.26 -17.35 -63.22
N ALA A 312 -7.50 -16.17 -63.77
CA ALA A 312 -7.15 -14.90 -63.12
C ALA A 312 -7.84 -14.70 -61.75
N ALA A 313 -9.07 -15.23 -61.59
CA ALA A 313 -9.81 -15.17 -60.32
C ALA A 313 -9.15 -16.03 -59.25
N GLN A 314 -8.69 -17.23 -59.58
CA GLN A 314 -8.03 -18.15 -58.69
C GLN A 314 -6.62 -17.70 -58.28
N VAL A 315 -5.89 -17.07 -59.20
CA VAL A 315 -4.59 -16.45 -58.90
C VAL A 315 -4.78 -15.26 -57.95
N LYS A 316 -5.82 -14.44 -58.15
CA LYS A 316 -6.14 -13.34 -57.27
C LYS A 316 -6.44 -13.82 -55.86
N GLU A 317 -7.25 -14.87 -55.68
CA GLU A 317 -7.55 -15.48 -54.38
C GLU A 317 -6.27 -15.93 -53.66
N TYR A 318 -5.32 -16.54 -54.36
CA TYR A 318 -4.02 -16.94 -53.78
C TYR A 318 -3.14 -15.75 -53.42
N VAL A 319 -3.15 -14.66 -54.18
CA VAL A 319 -2.42 -13.43 -53.88
C VAL A 319 -3.02 -12.76 -52.65
N ASP A 320 -4.36 -12.63 -52.56
CA ASP A 320 -5.07 -12.07 -51.42
C ASP A 320 -4.76 -12.90 -50.13
N ALA A 321 -4.73 -14.22 -50.23
CA ALA A 321 -4.36 -15.09 -49.10
C ALA A 321 -2.90 -14.89 -48.66
N LEU A 322 -1.95 -14.69 -49.57
CA LEU A 322 -0.55 -14.40 -49.26
C LEU A 322 -0.41 -13.05 -48.60
N GLU A 323 -1.15 -12.02 -49.05
CA GLU A 323 -1.15 -10.70 -48.47
C GLU A 323 -1.71 -10.75 -47.05
N GLN A 324 -2.77 -11.50 -46.77
CA GLN A 324 -3.35 -11.70 -45.45
C GLN A 324 -2.38 -12.43 -44.50
N ILE A 325 -1.69 -13.47 -44.96
CA ILE A 325 -0.67 -14.15 -44.15
C ILE A 325 0.48 -13.21 -43.83
N ASN A 326 0.96 -12.44 -44.78
CA ASN A 326 2.09 -11.54 -44.63
C ASN A 326 1.77 -10.37 -43.67
N SER A 327 0.60 -9.74 -43.80
CA SER A 327 0.14 -8.70 -42.93
C SER A 327 -0.04 -9.23 -41.49
N THR A 328 -0.60 -10.43 -41.31
CA THR A 328 -0.71 -11.11 -40.03
C THR A 328 0.66 -11.35 -39.38
N MET A 329 1.66 -11.80 -40.18
CA MET A 329 3.03 -12.00 -39.71
C MET A 329 3.68 -10.69 -39.22
N LEU A 330 3.53 -9.61 -39.99
CA LEU A 330 4.08 -8.31 -39.65
C LEU A 330 3.48 -7.78 -38.32
N VAL A 331 2.16 -7.83 -38.16
CA VAL A 331 1.49 -7.41 -36.92
C VAL A 331 2.01 -8.22 -35.74
N ARG A 332 2.13 -9.53 -35.85
CA ARG A 332 2.64 -10.42 -34.80
C ARG A 332 4.10 -10.14 -34.44
N MET A 333 4.92 -9.88 -35.45
CA MET A 333 6.34 -9.53 -35.24
C MET A 333 6.48 -8.20 -34.54
N GLU A 334 5.62 -7.24 -34.84
CA GLU A 334 5.59 -5.93 -34.19
C GLU A 334 5.09 -6.02 -32.73
N GLU A 335 4.07 -6.84 -32.45
CA GLU A 335 3.61 -7.11 -31.08
C GLU A 335 4.71 -7.75 -30.21
N LEU A 336 5.43 -8.75 -30.74
CA LEU A 336 6.57 -9.34 -30.05
C LEU A 336 7.69 -8.31 -29.81
N TYR A 337 8.04 -7.56 -30.86
CA TYR A 337 9.08 -6.54 -30.77
C TYR A 337 8.75 -5.47 -29.72
N ARG A 338 7.50 -4.99 -29.68
CA ARG A 338 7.04 -4.02 -28.67
C ARG A 338 7.07 -4.59 -27.26
N SER A 339 6.76 -5.87 -27.09
CA SER A 339 6.72 -6.52 -25.76
C SER A 339 8.11 -6.88 -25.21
N VAL A 340 9.09 -7.09 -26.10
CA VAL A 340 10.47 -7.44 -25.74
C VAL A 340 11.36 -6.20 -25.61
N LYS A 341 11.15 -5.18 -26.47
CA LYS A 341 11.90 -3.94 -26.44
C LYS A 341 11.19 -2.93 -25.55
N THR A 342 11.50 -2.93 -24.26
CA THR A 342 11.25 -1.77 -23.38
C THR A 342 12.10 -0.62 -23.92
N SER A 343 11.59 0.12 -24.88
CA SER A 343 12.17 1.39 -25.31
C SER A 343 12.25 2.29 -24.10
N ALA A 344 13.25 3.17 -24.03
CA ALA A 344 13.35 4.15 -22.95
C ALA A 344 11.98 4.86 -22.80
N ILE A 345 11.33 4.66 -21.66
CA ILE A 345 10.02 5.26 -21.37
C ILE A 345 10.31 6.67 -20.85
N TYR A 346 9.72 7.66 -21.50
CA TYR A 346 9.82 9.06 -21.13
C TYR A 346 8.56 9.48 -20.35
N LEU A 347 8.69 9.53 -19.04
CA LEU A 347 7.59 9.95 -18.17
C LEU A 347 7.46 11.49 -18.19
N MET A 348 6.33 11.97 -18.68
CA MET A 348 5.95 13.39 -18.67
C MET A 348 4.59 13.57 -18.01
N PRO A 349 4.30 14.75 -17.44
CA PRO A 349 2.95 15.07 -16.99
C PRO A 349 1.98 15.12 -18.17
N VAL A 350 0.98 14.24 -18.19
CA VAL A 350 -0.02 14.15 -19.25
C VAL A 350 -1.42 14.11 -18.62
N ARG A 351 -2.40 14.82 -19.23
CA ARG A 351 -3.79 14.79 -18.78
C ARG A 351 -4.45 13.46 -19.20
N MET A 352 -5.27 12.92 -18.31
CA MET A 352 -6.01 11.69 -18.61
C MET A 352 -6.97 11.84 -19.78
N GLU A 353 -7.54 13.03 -19.96
CA GLU A 353 -8.39 13.35 -21.12
C GLU A 353 -7.67 13.09 -22.45
N GLU A 354 -6.41 13.53 -22.60
CA GLU A 354 -5.62 13.31 -23.81
C GLU A 354 -5.30 11.83 -24.05
N ILE A 355 -5.02 11.09 -22.96
CA ILE A 355 -4.75 9.66 -23.04
C ILE A 355 -6.01 8.90 -23.45
N ALA A 356 -7.16 9.26 -22.87
CA ALA A 356 -8.44 8.64 -23.20
C ALA A 356 -8.83 8.89 -24.65
N GLN A 357 -8.74 10.13 -25.13
CA GLN A 357 -9.06 10.49 -26.53
C GLN A 357 -8.20 9.73 -27.53
N ASP A 358 -6.87 9.69 -27.34
CA ASP A 358 -5.96 8.97 -28.24
C ASP A 358 -6.20 7.45 -28.19
N THR A 359 -6.51 6.91 -27.01
CA THR A 359 -6.84 5.50 -26.83
C THR A 359 -8.12 5.13 -27.60
N LEU A 360 -9.17 5.92 -27.43
CA LEU A 360 -10.45 5.71 -28.11
C LEU A 360 -10.32 5.86 -29.62
N MET A 361 -9.53 6.82 -30.11
CA MET A 361 -9.26 6.98 -31.54
C MET A 361 -8.63 5.71 -32.12
N ARG A 362 -7.62 5.11 -31.43
CA ARG A 362 -6.99 3.85 -31.86
C ARG A 362 -7.96 2.67 -31.79
N PHE A 363 -8.79 2.62 -30.75
CA PHE A 363 -9.78 1.56 -30.59
C PHE A 363 -10.83 1.57 -31.70
N HIS A 364 -11.37 2.75 -32.05
CA HIS A 364 -12.38 2.90 -33.09
C HIS A 364 -11.86 2.62 -34.51
N GLN A 365 -10.53 2.61 -34.73
CA GLN A 365 -9.97 2.13 -36.01
C GLN A 365 -10.28 0.64 -36.22
N LYS A 366 -10.36 -0.16 -35.15
CA LYS A 366 -10.68 -1.59 -35.23
C LYS A 366 -12.17 -1.88 -35.03
N TYR A 367 -12.83 -1.10 -34.17
CA TYR A 367 -14.24 -1.25 -33.79
C TYR A 367 -15.01 0.09 -33.95
N PRO A 368 -15.36 0.52 -35.18
CA PRO A 368 -15.95 1.84 -35.41
C PRO A 368 -17.28 2.08 -34.73
N ASP A 369 -18.12 1.02 -34.64
CA ASP A 369 -19.49 1.11 -34.20
C ASP A 369 -19.67 0.88 -32.68
N VAL A 370 -18.58 0.56 -31.96
CA VAL A 370 -18.64 0.24 -30.53
C VAL A 370 -18.55 1.51 -29.70
N ARG A 371 -19.52 1.73 -28.82
CA ARG A 371 -19.50 2.83 -27.86
C ARG A 371 -18.80 2.40 -26.57
N ILE A 372 -17.80 3.17 -26.16
CA ILE A 372 -17.13 3.01 -24.84
C ILE A 372 -17.67 4.08 -23.91
N ARG A 373 -18.16 3.67 -22.73
CA ARG A 373 -18.57 4.60 -21.67
C ARG A 373 -17.33 5.13 -20.95
N VAL A 374 -17.15 6.46 -20.97
CA VAL A 374 -16.03 7.12 -20.27
C VAL A 374 -16.56 7.84 -19.04
N GLU A 375 -16.02 7.52 -17.85
CA GLU A 375 -16.50 8.05 -16.58
C GLU A 375 -15.35 8.46 -15.66
N GLY A 376 -15.64 9.34 -14.70
CA GLY A 376 -14.72 9.77 -13.67
C GLY A 376 -13.99 11.07 -13.98
N ASP A 377 -12.88 11.31 -13.30
CA ASP A 377 -12.14 12.57 -13.36
C ASP A 377 -11.07 12.52 -14.46
N MET A 378 -11.40 13.03 -15.64
CA MET A 378 -10.50 13.09 -16.79
C MET A 378 -9.51 14.27 -16.75
N ASP A 379 -9.69 15.23 -15.83
CA ASP A 379 -8.77 16.36 -15.65
C ASP A 379 -7.51 15.98 -14.86
N LEU A 380 -7.43 14.73 -14.37
CA LEU A 380 -6.28 14.23 -13.65
C LEU A 380 -5.03 14.23 -14.52
N THR A 381 -3.92 14.68 -13.94
CA THR A 381 -2.59 14.59 -14.56
C THR A 381 -1.83 13.41 -13.99
N VAL A 382 -1.28 12.59 -14.86
CA VAL A 382 -0.42 11.44 -14.52
C VAL A 382 0.96 11.63 -15.10
N LEU A 383 1.97 11.09 -14.45
CA LEU A 383 3.33 11.02 -14.98
C LEU A 383 3.42 9.79 -15.88
N ALA A 384 3.37 9.98 -17.19
CA ALA A 384 3.26 8.88 -18.13
C ALA A 384 3.96 9.13 -19.46
N ASP A 385 4.37 8.05 -20.10
CA ASP A 385 4.64 8.01 -21.54
C ASP A 385 3.30 7.79 -22.26
N LYS A 386 2.78 8.86 -22.88
CA LYS A 386 1.48 8.87 -23.53
C LYS A 386 1.31 7.73 -24.54
N THR A 387 2.32 7.50 -25.38
CA THR A 387 2.26 6.51 -26.46
C THR A 387 2.11 5.08 -25.93
N HIS A 388 2.94 4.74 -24.93
CA HIS A 388 2.96 3.42 -24.32
C HIS A 388 1.71 3.15 -23.49
N LEU A 389 1.27 4.17 -22.71
CA LEU A 389 0.06 4.03 -21.88
C LEU A 389 -1.20 3.90 -22.74
N CYS A 390 -1.34 4.70 -23.83
CA CYS A 390 -2.43 4.55 -24.79
C CYS A 390 -2.42 3.14 -25.43
N GLY A 391 -1.24 2.59 -25.76
CA GLY A 391 -1.12 1.22 -26.28
C GLY A 391 -1.58 0.16 -25.29
N ALA A 392 -1.23 0.33 -24.01
CA ALA A 392 -1.67 -0.57 -22.94
C ALA A 392 -3.19 -0.53 -22.73
N LEU A 393 -3.78 0.68 -22.69
CA LEU A 393 -5.23 0.85 -22.57
C LEU A 393 -5.98 0.31 -23.77
N ASN A 394 -5.48 0.52 -24.99
CA ASN A 394 -6.07 -0.04 -26.19
C ASN A 394 -6.10 -1.59 -26.14
N ASN A 395 -5.05 -2.23 -25.65
CA ASN A 395 -5.04 -3.68 -25.45
C ASN A 395 -6.11 -4.14 -24.43
N LEU A 396 -6.34 -3.37 -23.36
CA LEU A 396 -7.40 -3.68 -22.41
C LEU A 396 -8.79 -3.52 -23.03
N LEU A 397 -9.03 -2.45 -23.77
CA LEU A 397 -10.31 -2.20 -24.45
C LEU A 397 -10.63 -3.27 -25.49
N ILE A 398 -9.64 -3.68 -26.29
CA ILE A 398 -9.78 -4.77 -27.26
C ILE A 398 -10.14 -6.08 -26.55
N ASN A 399 -9.45 -6.41 -25.46
CA ASN A 399 -9.73 -7.63 -24.71
C ASN A 399 -11.14 -7.61 -24.09
N ALA A 400 -11.57 -6.46 -23.56
CA ALA A 400 -12.91 -6.25 -23.02
C ALA A 400 -13.98 -6.45 -24.09
N GLN A 401 -13.81 -5.82 -25.27
CA GLN A 401 -14.74 -5.97 -26.39
C GLN A 401 -14.82 -7.41 -26.89
N GLU A 402 -13.70 -8.09 -27.03
CA GLU A 402 -13.67 -9.51 -27.42
C GLU A 402 -14.36 -10.41 -26.37
N ALA A 403 -14.26 -10.08 -25.06
CA ALA A 403 -14.96 -10.81 -24.01
C ALA A 403 -16.48 -10.58 -24.04
N VAL A 404 -16.92 -9.36 -24.35
CA VAL A 404 -18.34 -9.00 -24.54
C VAL A 404 -18.91 -9.73 -25.75
N LEU A 405 -18.21 -9.73 -26.89
CA LEU A 405 -18.63 -10.47 -28.08
C LEU A 405 -18.74 -11.97 -27.83
N SER A 406 -17.78 -12.54 -27.10
CA SER A 406 -17.79 -13.96 -26.73
C SER A 406 -18.89 -14.34 -25.74
N ALA A 407 -19.44 -13.37 -25.02
CA ALA A 407 -20.57 -13.57 -24.09
C ALA A 407 -21.93 -13.46 -24.78
N GLU A 408 -21.98 -13.16 -26.07
CA GLU A 408 -23.20 -13.03 -26.91
C GLU A 408 -24.25 -12.07 -26.30
N ARG A 409 -23.79 -10.99 -25.62
CA ARG A 409 -24.67 -10.05 -24.90
C ARG A 409 -25.51 -9.15 -25.85
N GLY A 410 -25.22 -9.13 -27.14
CA GLY A 410 -25.89 -8.26 -28.10
C GLY A 410 -25.81 -6.78 -27.67
N ASP A 411 -26.93 -6.08 -27.73
CA ASP A 411 -27.04 -4.65 -27.34
C ASP A 411 -26.83 -4.39 -25.85
N ALA A 412 -26.87 -5.43 -25.00
CA ALA A 412 -26.58 -5.31 -23.56
C ALA A 412 -25.09 -5.42 -23.23
N GLY A 413 -24.24 -5.59 -24.24
CA GLY A 413 -22.77 -5.60 -24.10
C GLY A 413 -22.26 -4.21 -23.75
N GLU A 414 -21.45 -4.12 -22.68
CA GLU A 414 -20.95 -2.84 -22.19
C GLU A 414 -19.46 -2.92 -21.90
N VAL A 415 -18.72 -1.89 -22.38
CA VAL A 415 -17.33 -1.63 -22.03
C VAL A 415 -17.20 -0.21 -21.52
N ALA A 416 -16.52 -0.03 -20.39
CA ALA A 416 -16.32 1.27 -19.78
C ALA A 416 -14.83 1.52 -19.47
N LEU A 417 -14.41 2.78 -19.68
CA LEU A 417 -13.13 3.32 -19.25
C LEU A 417 -13.38 4.31 -18.12
N LEU A 418 -12.88 4.00 -16.92
CA LEU A 418 -13.07 4.85 -15.74
C LEU A 418 -11.71 5.34 -15.23
N CYS A 419 -11.70 6.59 -14.75
CA CYS A 419 -10.52 7.17 -14.12
C CYS A 419 -10.90 7.87 -12.81
N HIS A 420 -10.21 7.54 -11.73
CA HIS A 420 -10.41 8.17 -10.43
C HIS A 420 -9.15 8.19 -9.60
N ASN A 421 -9.13 9.07 -8.61
CA ASN A 421 -8.06 9.13 -7.63
C ASN A 421 -8.37 8.22 -6.44
N GLU A 422 -7.47 7.31 -6.16
CA GLU A 422 -7.42 6.53 -4.93
C GLU A 422 -6.18 6.96 -4.14
N ARG A 423 -6.29 7.10 -2.86
CA ARG A 423 -5.23 7.37 -1.87
C ARG A 423 -3.85 7.79 -2.42
N LEU A 424 -3.03 6.85 -2.89
CA LEU A 424 -1.67 7.08 -3.43
C LEU A 424 -1.58 6.91 -4.95
N TYR A 425 -2.66 6.49 -5.59
CA TYR A 425 -2.68 6.11 -6.99
C TYR A 425 -3.75 6.87 -7.76
N THR A 426 -3.45 7.17 -9.00
CA THR A 426 -4.47 7.40 -10.02
C THR A 426 -4.82 6.03 -10.58
N VAL A 427 -6.09 5.68 -10.56
CA VAL A 427 -6.62 4.39 -11.01
C VAL A 427 -7.28 4.56 -12.36
N ILE A 428 -6.84 3.80 -13.34
CA ILE A 428 -7.47 3.68 -14.65
C ILE A 428 -8.07 2.30 -14.71
N GLU A 429 -9.39 2.21 -14.82
CA GLU A 429 -10.14 0.97 -14.87
C GLU A 429 -10.73 0.77 -16.26
N VAL A 430 -10.55 -0.42 -16.83
CA VAL A 430 -11.31 -0.90 -18.00
C VAL A 430 -12.20 -2.02 -17.51
N ARG A 431 -13.53 -1.80 -17.63
CA ARG A 431 -14.57 -2.72 -17.17
C ARG A 431 -15.37 -3.24 -18.34
N ASP A 432 -15.65 -4.54 -18.31
CA ASP A 432 -16.55 -5.22 -19.25
C ASP A 432 -17.60 -6.06 -18.49
N ASN A 433 -18.72 -6.31 -19.16
CA ASN A 433 -19.72 -7.29 -18.74
C ASN A 433 -19.66 -8.57 -19.58
N GLY A 434 -18.49 -8.94 -20.09
CA GLY A 434 -18.26 -10.11 -20.94
C GLY A 434 -18.33 -11.44 -20.19
N THR A 435 -17.60 -12.45 -20.71
CA THR A 435 -17.58 -13.83 -20.16
C THR A 435 -16.97 -13.95 -18.77
N GLY A 436 -16.15 -12.98 -18.37
CA GLY A 436 -15.39 -13.07 -17.12
C GLY A 436 -14.32 -14.17 -17.14
N MET A 437 -13.72 -14.42 -15.96
CA MET A 437 -12.59 -15.35 -15.81
C MET A 437 -12.68 -16.16 -14.52
N SER A 438 -12.19 -17.42 -14.59
CA SER A 438 -12.01 -18.29 -13.44
C SER A 438 -10.90 -17.77 -12.51
N ARG A 439 -10.93 -18.18 -11.23
CA ARG A 439 -9.84 -17.86 -10.28
C ARG A 439 -8.47 -18.37 -10.72
N GLY A 440 -8.43 -19.48 -11.46
CA GLY A 440 -7.21 -20.05 -12.02
C GLY A 440 -6.64 -19.18 -13.13
N SER A 441 -7.48 -18.72 -14.05
CA SER A 441 -7.13 -17.83 -15.15
C SER A 441 -6.65 -16.46 -14.64
N MET A 442 -7.32 -15.86 -13.66
CA MET A 442 -6.92 -14.58 -13.10
C MET A 442 -5.48 -14.57 -12.55
N LYS A 443 -5.00 -15.69 -12.00
CA LYS A 443 -3.62 -15.80 -11.49
C LYS A 443 -2.57 -15.79 -12.60
N LYS A 444 -2.94 -16.21 -13.81
CA LYS A 444 -2.02 -16.42 -14.94
C LYS A 444 -2.21 -15.39 -16.06
N VAL A 445 -3.27 -14.57 -16.01
CA VAL A 445 -3.67 -13.70 -17.12
C VAL A 445 -2.60 -12.69 -17.55
N PHE A 446 -1.69 -12.32 -16.65
CA PHE A 446 -0.54 -11.46 -16.92
C PHE A 446 0.76 -12.23 -17.23
N GLU A 447 0.72 -13.56 -17.26
CA GLU A 447 1.90 -14.35 -17.67
C GLU A 447 2.13 -14.23 -19.19
N PRO A 448 3.38 -14.12 -19.64
CA PRO A 448 3.67 -14.06 -21.07
C PRO A 448 3.18 -15.33 -21.75
N PHE A 449 2.66 -15.20 -22.95
CA PHE A 449 2.11 -16.29 -23.77
C PHE A 449 0.90 -17.03 -23.19
N TYR A 450 0.32 -16.54 -22.09
CA TYR A 450 -0.92 -17.10 -21.57
C TYR A 450 -2.12 -16.56 -22.36
N SER A 451 -2.88 -17.45 -22.98
CA SER A 451 -4.15 -17.17 -23.63
C SER A 451 -5.14 -18.29 -23.37
N SER A 452 -6.38 -17.95 -23.02
CA SER A 452 -7.51 -18.89 -22.95
C SER A 452 -8.23 -19.03 -24.31
N LYS A 453 -7.85 -18.20 -25.28
CA LYS A 453 -8.42 -18.18 -26.64
C LYS A 453 -7.58 -19.07 -27.59
N ASN A 454 -8.19 -19.54 -28.68
CA ASN A 454 -7.49 -20.38 -29.66
C ASN A 454 -6.17 -19.76 -30.13
N SER A 455 -5.10 -20.54 -30.09
CA SER A 455 -3.71 -20.13 -30.32
C SER A 455 -3.42 -19.53 -31.72
N ASN A 456 -4.38 -19.58 -32.63
CA ASN A 456 -4.19 -19.10 -34.01
C ASN A 456 -4.34 -17.57 -34.17
N SER A 457 -5.00 -16.86 -33.22
CA SER A 457 -5.23 -15.42 -33.35
C SER A 457 -4.54 -14.57 -32.27
N ASN A 458 -4.33 -15.08 -31.03
CA ASN A 458 -3.83 -14.31 -29.91
C ASN A 458 -2.66 -15.00 -29.21
N TRP A 459 -1.49 -14.37 -29.18
CA TRP A 459 -0.24 -14.90 -28.60
C TRP A 459 -0.13 -14.75 -27.10
N GLY A 460 -1.16 -14.22 -26.42
CA GLY A 460 -1.12 -14.02 -24.96
C GLY A 460 -0.09 -12.98 -24.48
N MET A 461 0.33 -12.05 -25.34
CA MET A 461 1.30 -11.01 -24.99
C MET A 461 0.66 -9.67 -24.60
N GLY A 462 -0.60 -9.43 -24.96
CA GLY A 462 -1.26 -8.13 -24.75
C GLY A 462 -1.35 -7.73 -23.28
N LEU A 463 -1.79 -8.62 -22.39
CA LEU A 463 -1.90 -8.34 -20.95
C LEU A 463 -0.53 -8.32 -20.25
N TYR A 464 0.42 -9.12 -20.72
CA TYR A 464 1.81 -9.02 -20.29
C TYR A 464 2.39 -7.62 -20.61
N TYR A 465 2.18 -7.12 -21.83
CA TYR A 465 2.58 -5.76 -22.23
C TYR A 465 1.95 -4.69 -21.30
N VAL A 466 0.65 -4.79 -21.01
CA VAL A 466 -0.03 -3.88 -20.07
C VAL A 466 0.67 -3.85 -18.71
N ARG A 467 1.04 -5.03 -18.20
CA ARG A 467 1.76 -5.15 -16.93
C ARG A 467 3.14 -4.50 -16.97
N GLU A 468 3.92 -4.74 -18.01
CA GLU A 468 5.26 -4.16 -18.14
C GLU A 468 5.21 -2.63 -18.31
N ILE A 469 4.23 -2.12 -19.07
CA ILE A 469 4.01 -0.67 -19.18
C ILE A 469 3.63 -0.06 -17.83
N ALA A 470 2.71 -0.66 -17.09
CA ALA A 470 2.36 -0.17 -15.75
C ALA A 470 3.56 -0.15 -14.81
N LYS A 471 4.41 -1.19 -14.80
CA LYS A 471 5.65 -1.24 -14.03
C LYS A 471 6.65 -0.16 -14.43
N SER A 472 6.84 0.05 -15.71
CA SER A 472 7.75 1.08 -16.23
C SER A 472 7.28 2.49 -15.90
N HIS A 473 5.99 2.65 -15.60
CA HIS A 473 5.37 3.86 -15.05
C HIS A 473 5.36 3.88 -13.51
N LEU A 474 6.19 3.05 -12.84
CA LEU A 474 6.26 2.90 -11.39
C LEU A 474 4.93 2.49 -10.75
N GLY A 475 4.05 1.90 -11.55
CA GLY A 475 2.71 1.47 -11.17
C GLY A 475 2.57 -0.05 -11.05
N SER A 476 1.32 -0.49 -11.01
CA SER A 476 0.98 -1.92 -10.99
C SER A 476 -0.35 -2.18 -11.68
N VAL A 477 -0.62 -3.45 -12.02
CA VAL A 477 -1.90 -3.88 -12.63
C VAL A 477 -2.62 -4.81 -11.67
N ARG A 478 -3.96 -4.74 -11.67
CA ARG A 478 -4.84 -5.65 -10.93
C ARG A 478 -5.99 -6.07 -11.82
N VAL A 479 -6.61 -7.20 -11.47
CA VAL A 479 -7.80 -7.70 -12.13
C VAL A 479 -8.78 -8.22 -11.11
N GLU A 480 -10.05 -7.87 -11.28
CA GLU A 480 -11.19 -8.46 -10.59
C GLU A 480 -12.12 -9.04 -11.66
N SER A 481 -12.52 -10.30 -11.52
CA SER A 481 -13.39 -10.95 -12.49
C SER A 481 -14.21 -12.06 -11.85
N LYS A 482 -15.37 -12.32 -12.44
CA LYS A 482 -16.25 -13.44 -12.09
C LYS A 482 -16.83 -14.03 -13.36
N GLU A 483 -16.77 -15.36 -13.49
CA GLU A 483 -17.31 -16.07 -14.66
C GLU A 483 -18.80 -15.72 -14.87
N GLY A 484 -19.15 -15.35 -16.09
CA GLY A 484 -20.49 -14.95 -16.50
C GLY A 484 -20.91 -13.52 -16.13
N GLU A 485 -20.12 -12.79 -15.33
CA GLU A 485 -20.45 -11.41 -14.91
C GLU A 485 -19.58 -10.35 -15.59
N GLY A 486 -18.35 -10.71 -16.01
CA GLY A 486 -17.41 -9.81 -16.66
C GLY A 486 -16.11 -9.62 -15.90
N SER A 487 -15.32 -8.60 -16.30
CA SER A 487 -14.01 -8.31 -15.72
C SER A 487 -13.78 -6.81 -15.53
N SER A 488 -12.96 -6.46 -14.54
CA SER A 488 -12.42 -5.13 -14.34
C SER A 488 -10.89 -5.22 -14.25
N PHE A 489 -10.20 -4.57 -15.16
CA PHE A 489 -8.75 -4.42 -15.16
C PHE A 489 -8.38 -3.04 -14.67
N PHE A 490 -7.44 -2.97 -13.73
CA PHE A 490 -7.01 -1.73 -13.10
C PHE A 490 -5.54 -1.47 -13.38
N ILE A 491 -5.19 -0.31 -13.90
CA ILE A 491 -3.84 0.23 -13.93
C ILE A 491 -3.74 1.25 -12.80
N LEU A 492 -2.82 1.02 -11.86
CA LEU A 492 -2.58 1.86 -10.70
C LEU A 492 -1.29 2.64 -10.94
N LEU A 493 -1.37 3.94 -11.19
CA LEU A 493 -0.20 4.80 -11.37
C LEU A 493 0.03 5.66 -10.12
N PRO A 494 1.29 5.91 -9.72
CA PRO A 494 1.56 6.86 -8.64
C PRO A 494 0.97 8.23 -8.95
N LYS A 495 0.43 8.92 -7.95
CA LYS A 495 -0.04 10.30 -8.12
C LYS A 495 1.13 11.24 -8.46
N TYR A 496 0.88 12.10 -9.42
CA TYR A 496 1.78 13.21 -9.78
C TYR A 496 1.61 14.41 -8.84
#